data_eb1fbf0070a84acf3053b293ba81eba0
#
_entry.id   eb1fbf0070a84acf3053b293ba81eba0
#
_cell.length_a   1.000
_cell.length_b   1.000
_cell.length_c   1.000
_cell.angle_alpha   90.00
_cell.angle_beta   90.00
_cell.angle_gamma   90.00
#
_symmetry.space_group_name_H-M   'P 1'
#
loop_
_entity.id
_entity.type
_entity.pdbx_description
1 polymer ?
#
loop_
_entity_poly.entity_id
_entity_poly.type
_entity_poly.pdbx_seq_one_letter_code
_entity_poly.pdbx_strand_id
1 'polypeptide(L)'
;RRQRQMCIRDRPYGIGTKTPEMHADSIEGLFSQLPGVRVVMPSNPADAKGLLLASIENNDPVIFLENLHLYRSLKGEVPEGYYTTPLDQAAVAKEGSDVSIIAYGGTVPLALKAAEQLEKDGIKAEVIDLRTVAPLDIASIGKTVEKTGRVVVVQEAQRTAGIAANVMAEISERFVLNLKAPIGRVTGPDSIFPFAQAENDWAVKAEDIVNKVKEVVDYD
;
A
#
# COMPACT_ATOMS: atom_id res chain seq x y z
N ARG A 1 -10.34 10.10 36.21
CA ARG A 1 -10.01 10.26 34.76
C ARG A 1 -8.77 9.39 34.52
N ARG A 2 -8.92 8.23 33.86
CA ARG A 2 -7.77 7.49 33.35
C ARG A 2 -7.10 8.37 32.32
N GLN A 3 -5.83 8.69 32.52
CA GLN A 3 -4.99 9.25 31.46
C GLN A 3 -4.99 8.24 30.33
N ARG A 4 -5.55 8.62 29.17
CA ARG A 4 -5.40 7.83 27.94
C ARG A 4 -3.92 7.91 27.59
N GLN A 5 -3.21 6.82 27.75
CA GLN A 5 -1.88 6.69 27.17
C GLN A 5 -2.10 6.56 25.68
N MET A 6 -1.58 7.53 24.95
CA MET A 6 -1.52 7.52 23.51
C MET A 6 -0.57 6.39 23.09
N CYS A 7 -1.13 5.31 22.53
CA CYS A 7 -0.38 4.14 22.12
C CYS A 7 -0.05 4.20 20.63
N ILE A 8 0.56 5.31 20.19
CA ILE A 8 1.07 5.44 18.82
C ILE A 8 2.56 5.17 18.84
N ARG A 9 3.00 4.31 17.91
CA ARG A 9 4.40 4.10 17.56
C ARG A 9 4.62 4.57 16.14
N ASP A 10 5.16 5.76 16.00
CA ASP A 10 5.63 6.30 14.74
C ASP A 10 6.99 5.67 14.39
N ARG A 11 7.14 5.21 13.14
CA ARG A 11 8.37 4.57 12.67
C ARG A 11 8.61 4.84 11.19
N PRO A 12 9.79 5.37 10.84
CA PRO A 12 10.23 5.42 9.45
C PRO A 12 10.51 4.00 8.93
N TYR A 13 10.18 3.76 7.66
CA TYR A 13 10.48 2.55 6.92
C TYR A 13 10.75 2.89 5.45
N GLY A 14 11.16 1.91 4.68
CA GLY A 14 11.15 2.00 3.23
C GLY A 14 12.49 2.34 2.62
N ILE A 15 12.62 1.88 1.37
CA ILE A 15 13.77 2.05 0.50
C ILE A 15 13.86 3.47 -0.07
N GLY A 16 14.94 3.77 -0.78
CA GLY A 16 15.16 5.04 -1.47
C GLY A 16 16.11 5.99 -0.75
N THR A 17 16.57 5.63 0.43
CA THR A 17 17.49 6.45 1.23
C THR A 17 18.89 5.86 1.35
N LYS A 18 19.11 4.63 0.84
CA LYS A 18 20.38 3.89 0.88
C LYS A 18 20.91 3.68 2.30
N THR A 19 20.01 3.55 3.24
CA THR A 19 20.29 3.28 4.65
C THR A 19 20.35 1.77 4.89
N PRO A 20 21.06 1.32 5.97
CA PRO A 20 21.07 -0.10 6.35
C PRO A 20 19.67 -0.66 6.63
N GLU A 21 19.55 -1.99 6.58
CA GLU A 21 18.28 -2.73 6.73
C GLU A 21 17.43 -2.28 7.92
N MET A 22 18.02 -2.02 9.08
CA MET A 22 17.28 -1.59 10.28
C MET A 22 16.48 -0.28 10.12
N HIS A 23 16.76 0.50 9.08
CA HIS A 23 16.09 1.77 8.80
C HIS A 23 15.23 1.71 7.54
N ALA A 24 15.43 0.72 6.69
CA ALA A 24 14.79 0.59 5.39
C ALA A 24 13.82 -0.61 5.30
N ASP A 25 13.88 -1.55 6.24
CA ASP A 25 13.01 -2.72 6.24
C ASP A 25 11.53 -2.34 6.28
N SER A 26 10.77 -2.97 5.41
CA SER A 26 9.31 -2.93 5.40
C SER A 26 8.78 -3.98 6.37
N ILE A 27 8.40 -3.55 7.56
CA ILE A 27 8.08 -4.42 8.71
C ILE A 27 6.58 -4.50 9.02
N GLU A 28 5.75 -3.95 8.18
CA GLU A 28 4.29 -3.92 8.37
C GLU A 28 3.69 -5.31 8.58
N GLY A 29 4.23 -6.33 7.90
CA GLY A 29 3.79 -7.72 8.06
C GLY A 29 3.94 -8.25 9.48
N LEU A 30 5.01 -7.87 10.18
CA LEU A 30 5.26 -8.28 11.57
C LEU A 30 4.23 -7.67 12.54
N PHE A 31 3.90 -6.40 12.35
CA PHE A 31 2.93 -5.73 13.23
C PHE A 31 1.48 -6.10 12.90
N SER A 32 1.19 -6.41 11.65
CA SER A 32 -0.17 -6.81 11.23
C SER A 32 -0.63 -8.15 11.81
N GLN A 33 0.29 -8.95 12.35
CA GLN A 33 -0.03 -10.19 13.05
C GLN A 33 -0.55 -9.98 14.49
N LEU A 34 -0.44 -8.76 15.02
CA LEU A 34 -0.79 -8.47 16.41
C LEU A 34 -2.28 -8.10 16.54
N PRO A 35 -3.12 -8.94 17.16
CA PRO A 35 -4.53 -8.63 17.34
C PRO A 35 -4.73 -7.34 18.14
N GLY A 36 -5.62 -6.46 17.66
CA GLY A 36 -5.95 -5.19 18.31
C GLY A 36 -4.95 -4.06 18.06
N VAL A 37 -3.93 -4.28 17.24
CA VAL A 37 -3.00 -3.23 16.77
C VAL A 37 -3.39 -2.80 15.37
N ARG A 38 -3.47 -1.50 15.13
CA ARG A 38 -3.65 -0.93 13.80
C ARG A 38 -2.31 -0.64 13.15
N VAL A 39 -2.20 -0.89 11.85
CA VAL A 39 -1.01 -0.55 11.07
C VAL A 39 -1.39 0.38 9.94
N VAL A 40 -0.94 1.62 10.03
CA VAL A 40 -1.31 2.74 9.15
C VAL A 40 -0.09 3.18 8.36
N MET A 41 -0.26 3.37 7.04
CA MET A 41 0.83 3.63 6.10
C MET A 41 0.41 4.69 5.08
N PRO A 42 0.57 5.98 5.38
CA PRO A 42 0.20 7.06 4.47
C PRO A 42 1.06 7.05 3.20
N SER A 43 0.47 7.46 2.09
CA SER A 43 1.11 7.56 0.78
C SER A 43 1.28 8.99 0.26
N ASN A 44 0.64 9.97 0.90
CA ASN A 44 0.65 11.37 0.48
C ASN A 44 0.58 12.32 1.69
N PRO A 45 0.97 13.61 1.54
CA PRO A 45 1.04 14.57 2.65
C PRO A 45 -0.30 14.84 3.35
N ALA A 46 -1.41 14.90 2.61
CA ALA A 46 -2.73 15.16 3.19
C ALA A 46 -3.17 13.99 4.08
N ASP A 47 -3.02 12.75 3.59
CA ASP A 47 -3.32 11.56 4.37
C ASP A 47 -2.34 11.39 5.55
N ALA A 48 -1.06 11.72 5.40
CA ALA A 48 -0.11 11.68 6.50
C ALA A 48 -0.59 12.53 7.69
N LYS A 49 -1.04 13.76 7.44
CA LYS A 49 -1.63 14.60 8.49
C LYS A 49 -2.96 14.05 9.01
N GLY A 50 -3.90 13.72 8.12
CA GLY A 50 -5.24 13.30 8.51
C GLY A 50 -5.28 11.95 9.25
N LEU A 51 -4.50 10.97 8.78
CA LEU A 51 -4.38 9.66 9.42
C LEU A 51 -3.63 9.74 10.75
N LEU A 52 -2.59 10.59 10.86
CA LEU A 52 -1.87 10.77 12.13
C LEU A 52 -2.80 11.39 13.19
N LEU A 53 -3.55 12.42 12.84
CA LEU A 53 -4.53 13.03 13.75
C LEU A 53 -5.62 12.01 14.17
N ALA A 54 -6.14 11.22 13.21
CA ALA A 54 -7.08 10.14 13.52
C ALA A 54 -6.46 9.08 14.45
N SER A 55 -5.18 8.75 14.23
CA SER A 55 -4.45 7.80 15.09
C SER A 55 -4.29 8.32 16.52
N ILE A 56 -4.03 9.63 16.70
CA ILE A 56 -3.93 10.27 18.02
C ILE A 56 -5.27 10.21 18.77
N GLU A 57 -6.38 10.32 18.05
CA GLU A 57 -7.73 10.27 18.64
C GLU A 57 -8.24 8.84 18.88
N ASN A 58 -7.63 7.86 18.22
CA ASN A 58 -8.06 6.47 18.33
C ASN A 58 -7.78 5.90 19.74
N ASN A 59 -8.60 4.92 20.13
CA ASN A 59 -8.43 4.24 21.41
C ASN A 59 -7.56 2.99 21.33
N ASP A 60 -7.35 2.46 20.13
CA ASP A 60 -6.53 1.28 19.89
C ASP A 60 -5.05 1.68 19.72
N PRO A 61 -4.12 0.78 20.01
CA PRO A 61 -2.71 0.97 19.65
C PRO A 61 -2.54 1.10 18.14
N VAL A 62 -1.77 2.08 17.71
CA VAL A 62 -1.48 2.33 16.29
C VAL A 62 0.02 2.26 16.04
N ILE A 63 0.43 1.47 15.06
CA ILE A 63 1.76 1.54 14.44
C ILE A 63 1.60 2.39 13.19
N PHE A 64 2.24 3.55 13.18
CA PHE A 64 2.20 4.50 12.08
C PHE A 64 3.53 4.43 11.32
N LEU A 65 3.50 3.90 10.10
CA LEU A 65 4.70 3.63 9.30
C LEU A 65 4.81 4.69 8.19
N GLU A 66 5.87 5.49 8.25
CA GLU A 66 6.14 6.56 7.30
C GLU A 66 7.27 6.19 6.35
N ASN A 67 6.99 6.20 5.04
CA ASN A 67 8.00 5.88 4.04
C ASN A 67 9.04 7.00 3.92
N LEU A 68 10.31 6.69 4.19
CA LEU A 68 11.42 7.64 4.20
C LEU A 68 11.64 8.35 2.86
N HIS A 69 11.43 7.62 1.76
CA HIS A 69 11.58 8.19 0.43
C HIS A 69 10.56 9.29 0.16
N LEU A 70 9.32 9.13 0.65
CA LEU A 70 8.23 10.08 0.41
C LEU A 70 8.45 11.43 1.10
N TYR A 71 9.21 11.50 2.19
CA TYR A 71 9.49 12.77 2.87
C TYR A 71 10.11 13.86 1.96
N ARG A 72 10.85 13.45 0.95
CA ARG A 72 11.58 14.37 0.07
C ARG A 72 11.16 14.29 -1.39
N SER A 73 10.62 13.16 -1.83
CA SER A 73 10.28 12.92 -3.24
C SER A 73 8.85 13.35 -3.60
N LEU A 74 7.96 13.45 -2.60
CA LEU A 74 6.56 13.77 -2.83
C LEU A 74 6.18 15.10 -2.16
N LYS A 75 5.53 15.97 -2.93
CA LYS A 75 4.90 17.20 -2.45
C LYS A 75 3.43 17.18 -2.82
N GLY A 76 2.59 17.71 -1.97
CA GLY A 76 1.14 17.80 -2.20
C GLY A 76 0.52 18.87 -1.33
N GLU A 77 -0.66 19.31 -1.73
CA GLU A 77 -1.46 20.21 -0.93
C GLU A 77 -1.95 19.51 0.34
N VAL A 78 -1.90 20.22 1.45
CA VAL A 78 -2.41 19.77 2.73
C VAL A 78 -3.48 20.76 3.17
N PRO A 79 -4.74 20.33 3.38
CA PRO A 79 -5.79 21.23 3.84
C PRO A 79 -5.40 21.94 5.14
N GLU A 80 -5.70 23.23 5.21
CA GLU A 80 -5.49 24.01 6.44
C GLU A 80 -6.46 23.57 7.54
N GLY A 81 -6.12 23.93 8.78
CA GLY A 81 -6.93 23.63 9.94
C GLY A 81 -6.86 22.15 10.36
N TYR A 82 -7.80 21.79 11.21
CA TYR A 82 -7.93 20.45 11.77
C TYR A 82 -8.84 19.59 10.89
N TYR A 83 -8.41 18.38 10.59
CA TYR A 83 -9.21 17.33 9.96
C TYR A 83 -8.60 15.94 10.25
N THR A 84 -9.42 14.91 10.15
CA THR A 84 -8.99 13.52 10.25
C THR A 84 -9.34 12.76 8.97
N THR A 85 -8.53 11.75 8.65
CA THR A 85 -8.83 10.76 7.61
C THR A 85 -9.24 9.46 8.29
N PRO A 86 -10.35 8.80 7.88
CA PRO A 86 -10.77 7.55 8.49
C PRO A 86 -9.70 6.46 8.40
N LEU A 87 -9.40 5.81 9.53
CA LEU A 87 -8.39 4.75 9.61
C LEU A 87 -8.83 3.43 8.94
N ASP A 88 -10.13 3.23 8.79
CA ASP A 88 -10.71 1.96 8.31
C ASP A 88 -11.17 2.04 6.84
N GLN A 89 -10.70 3.05 6.10
CA GLN A 89 -11.18 3.31 4.76
C GLN A 89 -10.02 3.50 3.77
N ALA A 90 -9.96 2.61 2.79
CA ALA A 90 -9.08 2.76 1.63
C ALA A 90 -9.58 3.90 0.72
N ALA A 91 -8.70 4.41 -0.14
CA ALA A 91 -9.04 5.45 -1.11
C ALA A 91 -8.86 4.96 -2.54
N VAL A 92 -9.75 5.42 -3.43
CA VAL A 92 -9.50 5.36 -4.86
C VAL A 92 -8.57 6.52 -5.21
N ALA A 93 -7.29 6.23 -5.42
CA ALA A 93 -6.27 7.23 -5.77
C ALA A 93 -6.32 7.59 -7.27
N LYS A 94 -6.79 6.68 -8.12
CA LYS A 94 -7.08 6.90 -9.54
C LYS A 94 -8.21 5.96 -9.97
N GLU A 95 -9.19 6.50 -10.67
CA GLU A 95 -10.27 5.70 -11.26
C GLU A 95 -9.79 4.94 -12.50
N GLY A 96 -10.33 3.73 -12.69
CA GLY A 96 -10.10 2.88 -13.84
C GLY A 96 -11.17 1.80 -13.98
N SER A 97 -11.13 1.02 -15.07
CA SER A 97 -12.17 0.02 -15.40
C SER A 97 -11.63 -1.35 -15.76
N ASP A 98 -10.35 -1.47 -16.12
CA ASP A 98 -9.82 -2.66 -16.78
C ASP A 98 -9.06 -3.58 -15.82
N VAL A 99 -8.38 -2.98 -14.83
CA VAL A 99 -7.58 -3.68 -13.83
C VAL A 99 -7.49 -2.84 -12.55
N SER A 100 -7.45 -3.48 -11.40
CA SER A 100 -7.21 -2.83 -10.10
C SER A 100 -5.77 -3.04 -9.65
N ILE A 101 -5.08 -1.96 -9.32
CA ILE A 101 -3.77 -1.97 -8.66
C ILE A 101 -4.00 -1.61 -7.20
N ILE A 102 -3.83 -2.57 -6.30
CA ILE A 102 -3.97 -2.37 -4.86
C ILE A 102 -2.57 -2.15 -4.27
N ALA A 103 -2.37 -0.99 -3.67
CA ALA A 103 -1.07 -0.56 -3.14
C ALA A 103 -1.22 0.14 -1.78
N TYR A 104 -0.12 0.40 -1.10
CA TYR A 104 -0.07 1.14 0.15
C TYR A 104 1.29 1.82 0.35
N GLY A 105 1.32 2.88 1.16
CA GLY A 105 2.53 3.60 1.51
C GLY A 105 3.37 4.01 0.30
N GLY A 106 4.67 3.70 0.32
CA GLY A 106 5.63 4.08 -0.74
C GLY A 106 5.34 3.53 -2.12
N THR A 107 4.52 2.47 -2.24
CA THR A 107 4.19 1.87 -3.55
C THR A 107 3.03 2.55 -4.27
N VAL A 108 2.22 3.37 -3.59
CA VAL A 108 1.09 4.09 -4.22
C VAL A 108 1.56 5.08 -5.31
N PRO A 109 2.57 5.93 -5.09
CA PRO A 109 3.09 6.79 -6.17
C PRO A 109 3.64 6.00 -7.37
N LEU A 110 4.23 4.81 -7.13
CA LEU A 110 4.69 3.93 -8.21
C LEU A 110 3.51 3.35 -8.99
N ALA A 111 2.45 2.95 -8.29
CA ALA A 111 1.21 2.47 -8.91
C ALA A 111 0.53 3.56 -9.76
N LEU A 112 0.48 4.80 -9.28
CA LEU A 112 -0.04 5.94 -10.06
C LEU A 112 0.79 6.19 -11.32
N LYS A 113 2.12 6.17 -11.22
CA LYS A 113 3.01 6.29 -12.38
C LYS A 113 2.83 5.14 -13.37
N ALA A 114 2.67 3.91 -12.88
CA ALA A 114 2.37 2.76 -13.73
C ALA A 114 1.02 2.91 -14.44
N ALA A 115 -0.02 3.36 -13.72
CA ALA A 115 -1.34 3.61 -14.30
C ALA A 115 -1.32 4.69 -15.40
N GLU A 116 -0.49 5.74 -15.26
CA GLU A 116 -0.29 6.76 -16.31
C GLU A 116 0.42 6.18 -17.55
N GLN A 117 1.34 5.23 -17.37
CA GLN A 117 1.99 4.54 -18.50
C GLN A 117 1.02 3.60 -19.20
N LEU A 118 0.24 2.83 -18.44
CA LEU A 118 -0.78 1.91 -18.96
C LEU A 118 -1.87 2.62 -19.75
N GLU A 119 -2.25 3.82 -19.32
CA GLU A 119 -3.26 4.63 -20.03
C GLU A 119 -2.83 4.99 -21.45
N LYS A 120 -1.53 5.19 -21.71
CA LYS A 120 -0.99 5.40 -23.06
C LYS A 120 -1.13 4.16 -23.95
N ASP A 121 -1.15 2.98 -23.33
CA ASP A 121 -1.36 1.69 -24.00
C ASP A 121 -2.86 1.32 -24.06
N GLY A 122 -3.77 2.22 -23.64
CA GLY A 122 -5.21 2.02 -23.65
C GLY A 122 -5.78 1.24 -22.48
N ILE A 123 -4.98 0.92 -21.45
CA ILE A 123 -5.40 0.18 -20.26
C ILE A 123 -5.73 1.18 -19.13
N LYS A 124 -6.99 1.19 -18.69
CA LYS A 124 -7.49 2.06 -17.61
C LYS A 124 -7.37 1.35 -16.26
N ALA A 125 -6.24 1.54 -15.60
CA ALA A 125 -5.98 0.98 -14.28
C ALA A 125 -6.60 1.83 -13.17
N GLU A 126 -7.37 1.20 -12.28
CA GLU A 126 -7.80 1.77 -11.01
C GLU A 126 -6.70 1.58 -9.98
N VAL A 127 -6.37 2.62 -9.23
CA VAL A 127 -5.38 2.53 -8.14
C VAL A 127 -6.08 2.71 -6.81
N ILE A 128 -5.97 1.70 -5.95
CA ILE A 128 -6.48 1.71 -4.58
C ILE A 128 -5.32 1.89 -3.61
N ASP A 129 -5.40 2.93 -2.79
CA ASP A 129 -4.52 3.13 -1.63
C ASP A 129 -5.19 2.56 -0.39
N LEU A 130 -4.61 1.50 0.18
CA LEU A 130 -5.15 0.86 1.37
C LEU A 130 -5.11 1.77 2.60
N ARG A 131 -4.15 2.69 2.71
CA ARG A 131 -3.93 3.57 3.87
C ARG A 131 -3.66 2.82 5.18
N THR A 132 -4.47 1.81 5.47
CA THR A 132 -4.35 0.92 6.63
C THR A 132 -4.25 -0.52 6.15
N VAL A 133 -3.21 -1.22 6.61
CA VAL A 133 -2.95 -2.62 6.22
C VAL A 133 -3.39 -3.62 7.30
N ALA A 134 -3.70 -3.14 8.50
CA ALA A 134 -4.34 -3.90 9.56
C ALA A 134 -5.23 -2.98 10.42
N PRO A 135 -6.56 -3.21 10.48
CA PRO A 135 -7.32 -4.14 9.64
C PRO A 135 -7.42 -3.67 8.18
N LEU A 136 -7.63 -4.61 7.25
CA LEU A 136 -7.89 -4.30 5.84
C LEU A 136 -9.33 -3.79 5.63
N ASP A 137 -9.51 -2.83 4.74
CA ASP A 137 -10.84 -2.43 4.23
C ASP A 137 -11.31 -3.40 3.14
N ILE A 138 -11.88 -4.51 3.59
CA ILE A 138 -12.39 -5.57 2.70
C ILE A 138 -13.51 -5.06 1.80
N ALA A 139 -14.31 -4.10 2.27
CA ALA A 139 -15.42 -3.56 1.48
C ALA A 139 -14.93 -2.78 0.25
N SER A 140 -13.89 -1.95 0.40
CA SER A 140 -13.28 -1.23 -0.72
C SER A 140 -12.51 -2.16 -1.65
N ILE A 141 -11.81 -3.16 -1.10
CA ILE A 141 -11.16 -4.22 -1.90
C ILE A 141 -12.21 -4.96 -2.73
N GLY A 142 -13.34 -5.37 -2.13
CA GLY A 142 -14.40 -6.07 -2.84
C GLY A 142 -14.98 -5.25 -4.00
N LYS A 143 -15.29 -3.98 -3.77
CA LYS A 143 -15.84 -3.08 -4.81
C LYS A 143 -14.92 -2.97 -6.04
N THR A 144 -13.61 -2.81 -5.85
CA THR A 144 -12.68 -2.71 -6.97
C THR A 144 -12.52 -4.05 -7.70
N VAL A 145 -12.52 -5.17 -6.98
CA VAL A 145 -12.46 -6.52 -7.57
C VAL A 145 -13.72 -6.80 -8.40
N GLU A 146 -14.90 -6.49 -7.88
CA GLU A 146 -16.17 -6.64 -8.61
C GLU A 146 -16.23 -5.75 -9.87
N LYS A 147 -15.67 -4.55 -9.79
CA LYS A 147 -15.64 -3.60 -10.91
C LYS A 147 -14.76 -4.06 -12.06
N THR A 148 -13.54 -4.50 -11.79
CA THR A 148 -12.54 -4.77 -12.83
C THR A 148 -12.38 -6.27 -13.15
N GLY A 149 -12.49 -7.12 -12.16
CA GLY A 149 -12.26 -8.55 -12.26
C GLY A 149 -10.78 -8.95 -12.44
N ARG A 150 -9.87 -8.00 -12.55
CA ARG A 150 -8.43 -8.18 -12.71
C ARG A 150 -7.69 -7.41 -11.63
N VAL A 151 -6.76 -8.04 -10.94
CA VAL A 151 -6.12 -7.45 -9.75
C VAL A 151 -4.62 -7.66 -9.77
N VAL A 152 -3.88 -6.61 -9.45
CA VAL A 152 -2.45 -6.65 -9.13
C VAL A 152 -2.25 -6.04 -7.75
N VAL A 153 -1.63 -6.77 -6.83
CA VAL A 153 -1.29 -6.27 -5.48
C VAL A 153 0.18 -5.93 -5.43
N VAL A 154 0.49 -4.74 -4.94
CA VAL A 154 1.85 -4.18 -4.92
C VAL A 154 2.28 -3.90 -3.49
N GLN A 155 3.46 -4.38 -3.12
CA GLN A 155 4.11 -4.07 -1.83
C GLN A 155 5.61 -3.85 -2.01
N GLU A 156 6.21 -3.11 -1.11
CA GLU A 156 7.65 -2.91 -1.05
C GLU A 156 8.36 -4.09 -0.37
N ALA A 157 7.75 -4.63 0.69
CA ALA A 157 8.26 -5.76 1.46
C ALA A 157 8.57 -7.00 0.61
N GLN A 158 9.32 -7.93 1.20
CA GLN A 158 9.59 -9.25 0.63
C GLN A 158 8.29 -10.00 0.29
N ARG A 159 8.42 -10.97 -0.60
CA ARG A 159 7.29 -11.75 -1.11
C ARG A 159 6.63 -12.62 -0.04
N THR A 160 7.44 -13.27 0.79
CA THR A 160 6.97 -14.18 1.84
C THR A 160 6.42 -13.42 3.03
N ALA A 161 5.25 -13.84 3.52
CA ALA A 161 4.55 -13.27 4.69
C ALA A 161 4.23 -11.76 4.62
N GLY A 162 4.29 -11.14 3.43
CA GLY A 162 3.91 -9.75 3.24
C GLY A 162 2.39 -9.55 3.15
N ILE A 163 1.96 -8.30 3.32
CA ILE A 163 0.53 -7.89 3.30
C ILE A 163 -0.16 -8.29 1.99
N ALA A 164 0.54 -8.24 0.85
CA ALA A 164 -0.04 -8.65 -0.43
C ALA A 164 -0.58 -10.09 -0.40
N ALA A 165 0.09 -11.01 0.31
CA ALA A 165 -0.40 -12.37 0.45
C ALA A 165 -1.73 -12.43 1.22
N ASN A 166 -1.88 -11.61 2.27
CA ASN A 166 -3.13 -11.52 3.03
C ASN A 166 -4.26 -10.90 2.18
N VAL A 167 -3.98 -9.82 1.45
CA VAL A 167 -4.94 -9.22 0.52
C VAL A 167 -5.40 -10.24 -0.54
N MET A 168 -4.47 -11.01 -1.11
CA MET A 168 -4.79 -12.06 -2.08
C MET A 168 -5.65 -13.17 -1.47
N ALA A 169 -5.38 -13.57 -0.23
CA ALA A 169 -6.18 -14.57 0.48
C ALA A 169 -7.62 -14.06 0.68
N GLU A 170 -7.81 -12.85 1.19
CA GLU A 170 -9.13 -12.24 1.37
C GLU A 170 -9.92 -12.14 0.05
N ILE A 171 -9.25 -11.75 -1.04
CA ILE A 171 -9.87 -11.72 -2.37
C ILE A 171 -10.25 -13.12 -2.83
N SER A 172 -9.37 -14.10 -2.65
CA SER A 172 -9.62 -15.49 -3.08
C SER A 172 -10.75 -16.15 -2.29
N GLU A 173 -10.87 -15.86 -1.01
CA GLU A 173 -11.94 -16.41 -0.17
C GLU A 173 -13.31 -15.81 -0.45
N ARG A 174 -13.36 -14.49 -0.73
CA ARG A 174 -14.63 -13.73 -0.79
C ARG A 174 -15.09 -13.41 -2.20
N PHE A 175 -14.14 -13.22 -3.14
CA PHE A 175 -14.40 -12.64 -4.45
C PHE A 175 -13.84 -13.48 -5.62
N VAL A 176 -13.49 -14.74 -5.39
CA VAL A 176 -12.88 -15.60 -6.43
C VAL A 176 -13.73 -15.68 -7.70
N LEU A 177 -15.06 -15.68 -7.57
CA LEU A 177 -15.99 -15.76 -8.71
C LEU A 177 -16.06 -14.46 -9.53
N ASN A 178 -15.54 -13.35 -9.02
CA ASN A 178 -15.44 -12.09 -9.73
C ASN A 178 -14.14 -11.97 -10.54
N LEU A 179 -13.15 -12.85 -10.29
CA LEU A 179 -11.87 -12.79 -10.95
C LEU A 179 -11.95 -13.33 -12.38
N LYS A 180 -11.35 -12.58 -13.31
CA LYS A 180 -11.19 -12.93 -14.73
C LYS A 180 -9.78 -13.45 -15.07
N ALA A 181 -8.85 -13.31 -14.11
CA ALA A 181 -7.46 -13.74 -14.24
C ALA A 181 -6.90 -14.08 -12.85
N PRO A 182 -5.80 -14.85 -12.76
CA PRO A 182 -5.06 -15.00 -11.51
C PRO A 182 -4.61 -13.63 -10.99
N ILE A 183 -4.61 -13.46 -9.66
CA ILE A 183 -4.17 -12.21 -9.04
C ILE A 183 -2.65 -12.06 -9.24
N GLY A 184 -2.24 -10.95 -9.87
CA GLY A 184 -0.84 -10.57 -9.99
C GLY A 184 -0.27 -10.05 -8.67
N ARG A 185 1.02 -10.28 -8.42
CA ARG A 185 1.71 -9.76 -7.25
C ARG A 185 3.07 -9.19 -7.61
N VAL A 186 3.33 -7.94 -7.21
CA VAL A 186 4.62 -7.26 -7.36
C VAL A 186 5.17 -6.97 -5.97
N THR A 187 6.39 -7.44 -5.68
CA THR A 187 7.00 -7.36 -4.34
C THR A 187 8.50 -7.22 -4.43
N GLY A 188 9.15 -6.79 -3.35
CA GLY A 188 10.57 -7.04 -3.17
C GLY A 188 10.89 -8.55 -3.21
N PRO A 189 12.12 -8.93 -3.56
CA PRO A 189 12.57 -10.34 -3.55
C PRO A 189 12.74 -10.85 -2.10
N ASP A 190 12.63 -12.17 -1.93
CA ASP A 190 12.88 -12.84 -0.64
C ASP A 190 14.40 -12.91 -0.36
N SER A 191 15.00 -11.78 -0.05
CA SER A 191 16.41 -11.65 0.29
C SER A 191 16.61 -10.60 1.38
N ILE A 192 17.75 -10.62 2.03
CA ILE A 192 18.16 -9.56 2.96
C ILE A 192 18.20 -8.24 2.20
N PHE A 193 17.72 -7.17 2.84
CA PHE A 193 17.73 -5.84 2.27
C PHE A 193 19.18 -5.41 1.95
N PRO A 194 19.47 -5.03 0.70
CA PRO A 194 20.84 -4.77 0.28
C PRO A 194 21.29 -3.35 0.63
N PHE A 195 22.61 -3.18 0.69
CA PHE A 195 23.25 -1.89 0.98
C PHE A 195 23.41 -1.01 -0.26
N ALA A 196 23.37 0.28 -0.05
CA ALA A 196 23.81 1.32 -0.97
C ALA A 196 23.26 1.18 -2.40
N GLN A 197 24.09 0.91 -3.39
CA GLN A 197 23.70 0.87 -4.80
C GLN A 197 22.80 -0.34 -5.14
N ALA A 198 22.98 -1.47 -4.47
CA ALA A 198 22.21 -2.68 -4.71
C ALA A 198 20.72 -2.53 -4.32
N GLU A 199 20.39 -1.52 -3.49
CA GLU A 199 18.99 -1.15 -3.21
C GLU A 199 18.19 -0.85 -4.49
N ASN A 200 18.82 -0.23 -5.51
CA ASN A 200 18.16 0.11 -6.76
C ASN A 200 17.71 -1.12 -7.58
N ASP A 201 18.41 -2.25 -7.41
CA ASP A 201 18.07 -3.50 -8.09
C ASP A 201 17.01 -4.29 -7.31
N TRP A 202 16.97 -4.10 -6.01
CA TRP A 202 16.01 -4.73 -5.11
C TRP A 202 14.63 -4.02 -5.15
N ALA A 203 14.63 -2.72 -5.37
CA ALA A 203 13.46 -1.87 -5.30
C ALA A 203 12.39 -2.23 -6.34
N VAL A 204 11.15 -2.30 -5.92
CA VAL A 204 9.99 -2.34 -6.82
C VAL A 204 9.95 -1.07 -7.67
N LYS A 205 9.73 -1.22 -8.98
CA LYS A 205 9.67 -0.12 -9.96
C LYS A 205 8.29 -0.06 -10.61
N ALA A 206 7.96 1.11 -11.17
CA ALA A 206 6.71 1.27 -11.91
C ALA A 206 6.62 0.32 -13.13
N GLU A 207 7.77 0.03 -13.77
CA GLU A 207 7.87 -0.90 -14.90
C GLU A 207 7.49 -2.34 -14.50
N ASP A 208 7.82 -2.78 -13.29
CA ASP A 208 7.45 -4.11 -12.76
C ASP A 208 5.92 -4.21 -12.63
N ILE A 209 5.28 -3.12 -12.18
CA ILE A 209 3.82 -3.03 -12.07
C ILE A 209 3.18 -3.05 -13.46
N VAL A 210 3.70 -2.26 -14.41
CA VAL A 210 3.21 -2.23 -15.80
C VAL A 210 3.28 -3.63 -16.44
N ASN A 211 4.42 -4.31 -16.30
CA ASN A 211 4.61 -5.65 -16.86
C ASN A 211 3.63 -6.65 -16.25
N LYS A 212 3.45 -6.62 -14.92
CA LYS A 212 2.52 -7.51 -14.22
C LYS A 212 1.07 -7.22 -14.58
N VAL A 213 0.69 -5.96 -14.76
CA VAL A 213 -0.66 -5.59 -15.20
C VAL A 213 -0.93 -6.12 -16.60
N LYS A 214 0.00 -5.97 -17.54
CA LYS A 214 -0.15 -6.51 -18.91
C LYS A 214 -0.32 -8.03 -18.90
N GLU A 215 0.49 -8.75 -18.10
CA GLU A 215 0.34 -10.20 -17.93
C GLU A 215 -1.06 -10.59 -17.41
N VAL A 216 -1.63 -9.83 -16.48
CA VAL A 216 -2.97 -10.08 -15.91
C VAL A 216 -4.08 -9.68 -16.88
N VAL A 217 -3.89 -8.62 -17.69
CA VAL A 217 -4.88 -8.16 -18.66
C VAL A 217 -4.93 -9.09 -19.88
N ASP A 218 -3.78 -9.59 -20.30
CA ASP A 218 -3.63 -10.48 -21.47
C ASP A 218 -3.90 -11.98 -21.14
N TYR A 219 -4.30 -12.25 -19.88
CA TYR A 219 -4.65 -13.62 -19.47
C TYR A 219 -5.96 -14.06 -20.10
N ASP A 220 -5.91 -15.16 -20.88
CA ASP A 220 -7.02 -15.80 -21.60
C ASP A 220 -7.73 -16.88 -20.74
#